data_ef48f7c34ebbae69d67cb726b7feb8ce
#
_entry.id   ef48f7c34ebbae69d67cb726b7feb8ce
#
_cell.length_a   1.000
_cell.length_b   1.000
_cell.length_c   1.000
_cell.angle_alpha   90.00
_cell.angle_beta   90.00
_cell.angle_gamma   90.00
#
_symmetry.space_group_name_H-M   'P 1'
#
loop_
_entity.id
_entity.type
_entity.pdbx_description
1 polymer ?
#
loop_
_entity_poly.entity_id
_entity_poly.type
_entity_poly.pdbx_seq_one_letter_code
_entity_poly.pdbx_strand_id
1 'polypeptide(L)'
;GVVLDLRNNPGGLLDQAIKVSDAFLNRGEIVSTRSRKVDDAQRFNAKKGDLAEKLPIIVLINGGSASASEIVAGALQDHRRAIILGTQSFGKGSVQTIIPLSGHGAIRLTTAHYYTPSGRSIQAKGITPDIEVKQAKLETIEQGRLRREADLRGALKNPNAPKKKGAEGDKSSDKEGAKAKEKPFDYQLDRALGLIRGISLYNARVSN
;
A
#
# COMPACT_ATOMS: atom_id res chain seq x y z
N GLY A 1 0.58 -12.03 1.71
CA GLY A 1 0.65 -10.63 2.10
C GLY A 1 -0.59 -9.85 1.75
N VAL A 2 -0.71 -8.64 2.24
CA VAL A 2 -1.87 -7.75 2.05
C VAL A 2 -1.42 -6.47 1.38
N VAL A 3 -2.16 -6.02 0.36
CA VAL A 3 -2.05 -4.67 -0.20
C VAL A 3 -3.30 -3.89 0.18
N LEU A 4 -3.13 -2.80 0.92
CA LEU A 4 -4.19 -1.86 1.25
C LEU A 4 -4.05 -0.64 0.34
N ASP A 5 -4.94 -0.51 -0.64
CA ASP A 5 -4.91 0.61 -1.58
C ASP A 5 -5.75 1.78 -1.07
N LEU A 6 -5.06 2.82 -0.64
CA LEU A 6 -5.64 4.10 -0.18
C LEU A 6 -5.41 5.24 -1.18
N ARG A 7 -4.94 4.96 -2.40
CA ARG A 7 -4.78 5.98 -3.43
C ARG A 7 -6.13 6.58 -3.80
N ASN A 8 -6.15 7.90 -4.00
CA ASN A 8 -7.37 8.66 -4.32
C ASN A 8 -8.51 8.50 -3.29
N ASN A 9 -8.19 8.05 -2.08
CA ASN A 9 -9.15 7.97 -0.99
C ASN A 9 -9.09 9.25 -0.13
N PRO A 10 -10.09 10.14 -0.23
CA PRO A 10 -10.08 11.42 0.49
C PRO A 10 -10.34 11.27 2.00
N GLY A 11 -10.47 10.04 2.47
CA GLY A 11 -10.77 9.71 3.85
C GLY A 11 -12.26 9.50 4.11
N GLY A 12 -12.66 9.76 5.33
CA GLY A 12 -14.02 9.53 5.82
C GLY A 12 -14.12 9.79 7.31
N LEU A 13 -14.90 8.97 8.01
CA LEU A 13 -15.11 9.10 9.44
C LEU A 13 -13.88 8.67 10.24
N LEU A 14 -13.58 9.40 11.31
CA LEU A 14 -12.51 9.08 12.25
C LEU A 14 -12.66 7.67 12.83
N ASP A 15 -13.86 7.31 13.26
CA ASP A 15 -14.14 5.99 13.84
C ASP A 15 -13.84 4.84 12.88
N GLN A 16 -14.01 5.05 11.57
CA GLN A 16 -13.67 4.03 10.58
C GLN A 16 -12.16 3.94 10.38
N ALA A 17 -11.44 5.06 10.40
CA ALA A 17 -9.98 5.03 10.37
C ALA A 17 -9.40 4.28 11.58
N ILE A 18 -9.96 4.53 12.77
CA ILE A 18 -9.58 3.81 13.99
C ILE A 18 -9.83 2.31 13.83
N LYS A 19 -11.01 1.89 13.37
CA LYS A 19 -11.36 0.47 13.19
C LYS A 19 -10.47 -0.22 12.15
N VAL A 20 -10.19 0.46 11.03
CA VAL A 20 -9.30 -0.10 9.99
C VAL A 20 -7.87 -0.24 10.50
N SER A 21 -7.37 0.75 11.24
CA SER A 21 -6.03 0.67 11.84
C SER A 21 -5.97 -0.42 12.91
N ASP A 22 -7.00 -0.50 13.76
CA ASP A 22 -7.14 -1.50 14.83
C ASP A 22 -7.13 -2.93 14.29
N ALA A 23 -7.72 -3.16 13.11
CA ALA A 23 -7.75 -4.47 12.45
C ALA A 23 -6.35 -5.02 12.11
N PHE A 24 -5.33 -4.17 12.07
CA PHE A 24 -3.94 -4.55 11.73
C PHE A 24 -2.94 -4.26 12.86
N LEU A 25 -3.40 -3.83 14.03
CA LEU A 25 -2.55 -3.52 15.18
C LEU A 25 -2.99 -4.33 16.40
N ASN A 26 -2.03 -4.71 17.23
CA ASN A 26 -2.32 -5.43 18.48
C ASN A 26 -2.32 -4.54 19.72
N ARG A 27 -1.74 -3.35 19.63
CA ARG A 27 -1.57 -2.40 20.76
C ARG A 27 -1.02 -1.07 20.29
N GLY A 28 -1.09 -0.08 21.15
CA GLY A 28 -0.49 1.24 20.98
C GLY A 28 -1.49 2.27 20.44
N GLU A 29 -1.06 3.53 20.42
CA GLU A 29 -1.87 4.63 19.93
C GLU A 29 -2.05 4.52 18.41
N ILE A 30 -3.26 4.78 17.91
CA ILE A 30 -3.57 4.88 16.48
C ILE A 30 -3.45 6.34 16.02
N VAL A 31 -4.09 7.23 16.78
CA VAL A 31 -4.15 8.65 16.47
C VAL A 31 -4.45 9.43 17.74
N SER A 32 -3.94 10.63 17.85
CA SER A 32 -4.39 11.60 18.85
C SER A 32 -4.89 12.88 18.20
N THR A 33 -5.82 13.55 18.91
CA THR A 33 -6.29 14.89 18.53
C THR A 33 -5.82 15.89 19.57
N ARG A 34 -5.35 17.05 19.11
CA ARG A 34 -4.97 18.17 20.00
C ARG A 34 -5.68 19.43 19.55
N SER A 35 -6.36 20.05 20.49
CA SER A 35 -7.07 21.33 20.29
C SER A 35 -6.23 22.49 20.87
N ARG A 36 -6.83 23.70 20.86
CA ARG A 36 -6.24 24.87 21.54
C ARG A 36 -6.14 24.65 23.07
N LYS A 37 -7.10 23.92 23.64
CA LYS A 37 -7.07 23.57 25.07
C LYS A 37 -6.40 22.20 25.22
N VAL A 38 -5.38 22.15 26.05
CA VAL A 38 -4.58 20.93 26.27
C VAL A 38 -5.42 19.79 26.85
N ASP A 39 -6.39 20.15 27.70
CA ASP A 39 -7.29 19.20 28.39
C ASP A 39 -8.27 18.49 27.44
N ASP A 40 -8.49 19.03 26.23
CA ASP A 40 -9.38 18.43 25.22
C ASP A 40 -8.65 17.41 24.32
N ALA A 41 -7.42 17.06 24.62
CA ALA A 41 -6.66 16.10 23.85
C ALA A 41 -7.26 14.69 23.99
N GLN A 42 -7.55 14.03 22.87
CA GLN A 42 -8.05 12.66 22.84
C GLN A 42 -7.01 11.73 22.23
N ARG A 43 -6.93 10.51 22.75
CA ARG A 43 -6.07 9.45 22.22
C ARG A 43 -6.88 8.21 21.94
N PHE A 44 -6.66 7.62 20.79
CA PHE A 44 -7.32 6.39 20.36
C PHE A 44 -6.29 5.30 20.24
N ASN A 45 -6.52 4.20 20.94
CA ASN A 45 -5.56 3.08 21.02
C ASN A 45 -6.12 1.83 20.36
N ALA A 46 -5.23 1.03 19.81
CA ALA A 46 -5.54 -0.27 19.25
C ALA A 46 -5.85 -1.28 20.37
N LYS A 47 -6.74 -2.22 20.03
CA LYS A 47 -7.07 -3.40 20.82
C LYS A 47 -6.32 -4.61 20.28
N LYS A 48 -6.22 -5.66 21.08
CA LYS A 48 -5.59 -6.91 20.65
C LYS A 48 -6.40 -7.59 19.53
N GLY A 49 -5.77 -7.95 18.42
CA GLY A 49 -6.44 -8.70 17.35
C GLY A 49 -6.01 -8.32 15.93
N ASP A 50 -4.71 -8.43 15.59
CA ASP A 50 -4.23 -8.24 14.21
C ASP A 50 -4.77 -9.34 13.28
N LEU A 51 -5.63 -8.97 12.30
CA LEU A 51 -6.23 -9.89 11.33
C LEU A 51 -5.23 -10.46 10.32
N ALA A 52 -4.12 -9.79 10.14
CA ALA A 52 -3.09 -10.16 9.16
C ALA A 52 -1.79 -10.63 9.84
N GLU A 53 -1.90 -11.31 10.98
CA GLU A 53 -0.75 -11.79 11.77
C GLU A 53 0.39 -12.29 10.89
N LYS A 54 1.61 -11.80 11.11
CA LYS A 54 2.85 -12.20 10.42
C LYS A 54 2.86 -11.97 8.89
N LEU A 55 1.73 -11.62 8.27
CA LEU A 55 1.72 -11.30 6.85
C LEU A 55 2.32 -9.92 6.60
N PRO A 56 3.16 -9.73 5.58
CA PRO A 56 3.61 -8.41 5.17
C PRO A 56 2.43 -7.58 4.66
N ILE A 57 2.37 -6.31 5.06
CA ILE A 57 1.36 -5.36 4.61
C ILE A 57 2.05 -4.23 3.85
N ILE A 58 1.50 -3.87 2.70
CA ILE A 58 1.88 -2.67 1.96
C ILE A 58 0.66 -1.78 1.83
N VAL A 59 0.84 -0.50 2.15
CA VAL A 59 -0.20 0.52 1.97
C VAL A 59 0.19 1.42 0.81
N LEU A 60 -0.68 1.52 -0.19
CA LEU A 60 -0.50 2.42 -1.32
C LEU A 60 -1.15 3.77 -1.02
N ILE A 61 -0.38 4.85 -1.19
CA ILE A 61 -0.86 6.23 -1.03
C ILE A 61 -0.45 7.10 -2.21
N ASN A 62 -1.18 8.20 -2.42
CA ASN A 62 -0.84 9.25 -3.36
C ASN A 62 -1.38 10.62 -2.90
N GLY A 63 -1.20 11.67 -3.70
CA GLY A 63 -1.71 13.00 -3.40
C GLY A 63 -3.23 13.12 -3.23
N GLY A 64 -4.01 12.10 -3.63
CA GLY A 64 -5.45 11.99 -3.37
C GLY A 64 -5.80 11.29 -2.05
N SER A 65 -4.82 10.74 -1.34
CA SER A 65 -5.01 10.13 -0.01
C SER A 65 -5.04 11.22 1.05
N ALA A 66 -6.15 11.35 1.79
CA ALA A 66 -6.33 12.45 2.73
C ALA A 66 -7.05 12.04 4.02
N SER A 67 -6.86 12.82 5.11
CA SER A 67 -7.65 12.72 6.34
C SER A 67 -7.61 11.32 6.97
N ALA A 68 -8.75 10.61 7.06
CA ALA A 68 -8.85 9.26 7.62
C ALA A 68 -7.86 8.27 6.98
N SER A 69 -7.61 8.36 5.67
CA SER A 69 -6.62 7.53 4.98
C SER A 69 -5.19 7.80 5.46
N GLU A 70 -4.89 9.06 5.79
CA GLU A 70 -3.59 9.46 6.34
C GLU A 70 -3.41 9.00 7.79
N ILE A 71 -4.51 8.94 8.55
CA ILE A 71 -4.50 8.35 9.90
C ILE A 71 -4.12 6.87 9.81
N VAL A 72 -4.76 6.11 8.93
CA VAL A 72 -4.46 4.68 8.75
C VAL A 72 -3.01 4.49 8.30
N ALA A 73 -2.60 5.19 7.26
CA ALA A 73 -1.22 5.07 6.74
C ALA A 73 -0.18 5.46 7.80
N GLY A 74 -0.39 6.58 8.50
CA GLY A 74 0.53 7.06 9.54
C GLY A 74 0.59 6.15 10.77
N ALA A 75 -0.54 5.59 11.20
CA ALA A 75 -0.57 4.63 12.29
C ALA A 75 0.22 3.37 11.95
N LEU A 76 -0.06 2.75 10.80
CA LEU A 76 0.62 1.53 10.38
C LEU A 76 2.12 1.75 10.10
N GLN A 77 2.50 2.95 9.60
CA GLN A 77 3.88 3.35 9.40
C GLN A 77 4.64 3.48 10.73
N ASP A 78 4.10 4.27 11.67
CA ASP A 78 4.76 4.54 12.94
C ASP A 78 4.93 3.28 13.79
N HIS A 79 3.97 2.35 13.72
CA HIS A 79 4.08 1.03 14.34
C HIS A 79 4.97 0.05 13.56
N ARG A 80 5.52 0.45 12.40
CA ARG A 80 6.29 -0.43 11.50
C ARG A 80 5.52 -1.71 11.12
N ARG A 81 4.18 -1.61 11.10
CA ARG A 81 3.30 -2.74 10.76
C ARG A 81 3.14 -2.91 9.26
N ALA A 82 3.22 -1.81 8.51
CA ALA A 82 3.14 -1.80 7.07
C ALA A 82 4.26 -0.95 6.46
N ILE A 83 4.61 -1.25 5.21
CA ILE A 83 5.45 -0.41 4.36
C ILE A 83 4.53 0.50 3.55
N ILE A 84 4.74 1.80 3.64
CA ILE A 84 3.98 2.78 2.88
C ILE A 84 4.68 3.01 1.54
N LEU A 85 3.96 2.80 0.44
CA LEU A 85 4.48 2.88 -0.91
C LEU A 85 3.65 3.83 -1.78
N GLY A 86 4.28 4.61 -2.64
CA GLY A 86 3.60 5.51 -3.55
C GLY A 86 4.19 6.90 -3.56
N THR A 87 3.36 7.93 -3.44
CA THR A 87 3.79 9.33 -3.39
C THR A 87 3.21 10.03 -2.17
N GLN A 88 3.77 11.19 -1.83
CA GLN A 88 3.32 12.04 -0.72
C GLN A 88 1.79 12.16 -0.70
N SER A 89 1.17 11.99 0.48
CA SER A 89 -0.26 12.20 0.67
C SER A 89 -0.63 13.69 0.75
N PHE A 90 -1.92 13.98 0.82
CA PHE A 90 -2.46 15.33 0.71
C PHE A 90 -2.11 16.27 1.89
N GLY A 91 -2.15 15.76 3.11
CA GLY A 91 -1.85 16.56 4.32
C GLY A 91 -3.06 17.23 4.96
N LYS A 92 -4.22 16.55 5.03
CA LYS A 92 -5.39 17.04 5.75
C LYS A 92 -5.44 16.50 7.18
N GLY A 93 -4.82 17.20 8.10
CA GLY A 93 -4.77 16.87 9.52
C GLY A 93 -5.76 17.63 10.41
N SER A 94 -6.77 18.27 9.87
CA SER A 94 -7.74 19.10 10.63
C SER A 94 -8.98 18.30 11.02
N VAL A 95 -9.38 18.42 12.29
CA VAL A 95 -10.67 17.94 12.83
C VAL A 95 -11.70 19.05 12.65
N GLN A 96 -12.81 18.74 11.99
CA GLN A 96 -13.90 19.68 11.78
C GLN A 96 -15.13 19.25 12.58
N THR A 97 -15.64 20.16 13.40
CA THR A 97 -16.86 19.96 14.18
C THR A 97 -18.01 20.75 13.55
N ILE A 98 -19.16 20.10 13.43
CA ILE A 98 -20.41 20.74 12.97
C ILE A 98 -21.20 21.13 14.20
N ILE A 99 -21.46 22.44 14.34
CA ILE A 99 -22.20 23.03 15.44
C ILE A 99 -23.55 23.48 14.90
N PRO A 100 -24.67 22.80 15.26
CA PRO A 100 -25.99 23.23 14.83
C PRO A 100 -26.36 24.59 15.41
N LEU A 101 -26.93 25.44 14.58
CA LEU A 101 -27.53 26.73 15.01
C LEU A 101 -29.04 26.58 14.99
N SER A 102 -29.67 26.73 16.15
CA SER A 102 -31.11 26.59 16.28
C SER A 102 -31.86 27.48 15.27
N GLY A 103 -32.62 26.88 14.36
CA GLY A 103 -33.39 27.56 13.32
C GLY A 103 -32.60 28.16 12.14
N HIS A 104 -31.24 28.04 12.10
CA HIS A 104 -30.39 28.74 11.13
C HIS A 104 -29.32 27.89 10.46
N GLY A 105 -29.46 26.55 10.43
CA GLY A 105 -28.47 25.65 9.82
C GLY A 105 -27.36 25.25 10.79
N ALA A 106 -26.09 25.20 10.32
CA ALA A 106 -24.96 24.78 11.15
C ALA A 106 -23.65 25.49 10.73
N ILE A 107 -22.74 25.64 11.68
CA ILE A 107 -21.37 26.13 11.44
C ILE A 107 -20.42 24.94 11.47
N ARG A 108 -19.52 24.86 10.50
CA ARG A 108 -18.42 23.89 10.46
C ARG A 108 -17.11 24.60 10.78
N LEU A 109 -16.52 24.25 11.91
CA LEU A 109 -15.28 24.87 12.40
C LEU A 109 -14.18 23.83 12.58
N THR A 110 -12.93 24.21 12.31
CA THR A 110 -11.75 23.42 12.69
C THR A 110 -11.49 23.61 14.17
N THR A 111 -11.57 22.51 14.94
CA THR A 111 -11.46 22.54 16.40
C THR A 111 -10.19 21.88 16.93
N ALA A 112 -9.56 20.97 16.15
CA ALA A 112 -8.36 20.25 16.55
C ALA A 112 -7.54 19.81 15.33
N HIS A 113 -6.35 19.26 15.59
CA HIS A 113 -5.49 18.62 14.60
C HIS A 113 -5.21 17.16 14.97
N TYR A 114 -5.04 16.33 13.93
CA TYR A 114 -4.63 14.94 14.07
C TYR A 114 -3.11 14.83 14.15
N TYR A 115 -2.67 13.92 15.03
CA TYR A 115 -1.26 13.54 15.20
C TYR A 115 -1.13 12.02 15.11
N THR A 116 -0.08 11.56 14.43
CA THR A 116 0.27 10.15 14.36
C THR A 116 0.81 9.65 15.71
N PRO A 117 0.94 8.32 15.94
CA PRO A 117 1.48 7.76 17.17
C PRO A 117 2.85 8.33 17.58
N SER A 118 3.71 8.65 16.61
CA SER A 118 5.00 9.30 16.89
C SER A 118 4.91 10.78 17.23
N GLY A 119 3.71 11.37 17.25
CA GLY A 119 3.47 12.79 17.52
C GLY A 119 3.67 13.71 16.32
N ARG A 120 3.81 13.19 15.10
CA ARG A 120 3.90 14.00 13.87
C ARG A 120 2.53 14.58 13.52
N SER A 121 2.48 15.88 13.21
CA SER A 121 1.26 16.51 12.67
C SER A 121 1.08 16.11 11.21
N ILE A 122 -0.13 15.69 10.86
CA ILE A 122 -0.52 15.40 9.47
C ILE A 122 -0.78 16.69 8.69
N GLN A 123 -1.19 17.77 9.40
CA GLN A 123 -1.62 19.02 8.76
C GLN A 123 -0.51 19.64 7.91
N ALA A 124 -0.82 19.89 6.63
CA ALA A 124 0.05 20.47 5.60
C ALA A 124 1.35 19.70 5.31
N LYS A 125 1.56 18.56 5.96
CA LYS A 125 2.71 17.68 5.74
C LYS A 125 2.32 16.36 5.07
N GLY A 126 1.18 15.79 5.46
CA GLY A 126 0.79 14.46 5.01
C GLY A 126 1.70 13.35 5.53
N ILE A 127 1.57 12.21 4.88
CA ILE A 127 2.39 11.02 5.12
C ILE A 127 3.37 10.87 3.95
N THR A 128 4.65 10.83 4.27
CA THR A 128 5.70 10.53 3.30
C THR A 128 5.83 9.02 3.18
N PRO A 129 5.80 8.44 1.97
CA PRO A 129 5.96 7.02 1.80
C PRO A 129 7.37 6.56 2.20
N ASP A 130 7.48 5.31 2.69
CA ASP A 130 8.78 4.68 2.98
C ASP A 130 9.53 4.36 1.67
N ILE A 131 8.75 4.03 0.62
CA ILE A 131 9.27 3.77 -0.72
C ILE A 131 8.52 4.67 -1.72
N GLU A 132 9.22 5.65 -2.27
CA GLU A 132 8.63 6.50 -3.30
C GLU A 132 8.54 5.74 -4.63
N VAL A 133 7.32 5.61 -5.14
CA VAL A 133 7.03 5.03 -6.46
C VAL A 133 6.05 5.93 -7.18
N LYS A 134 6.53 6.64 -8.19
CA LYS A 134 5.68 7.46 -9.06
C LYS A 134 4.90 6.57 -10.02
N GLN A 135 3.70 7.00 -10.42
CA GLN A 135 2.96 6.31 -11.47
C GLN A 135 3.74 6.41 -12.78
N ALA A 136 3.92 5.28 -13.45
CA ALA A 136 4.68 5.20 -14.70
C ALA A 136 3.97 4.29 -15.70
N LYS A 137 4.22 4.53 -16.98
CA LYS A 137 3.90 3.59 -18.06
C LYS A 137 5.15 2.77 -18.33
N LEU A 138 5.00 1.45 -18.40
CA LEU A 138 6.09 0.56 -18.81
C LEU A 138 6.03 0.39 -20.33
N GLU A 139 7.15 0.65 -20.98
CA GLU A 139 7.39 0.27 -22.35
C GLU A 139 8.28 -0.99 -22.36
N THR A 140 7.75 -2.08 -22.90
CA THR A 140 8.52 -3.32 -23.03
C THR A 140 9.54 -3.15 -24.15
N ILE A 141 10.81 -3.19 -23.81
CA ILE A 141 11.88 -3.21 -24.80
C ILE A 141 12.03 -4.65 -25.29
N GLU A 142 11.69 -4.90 -26.55
CA GLU A 142 11.97 -6.19 -27.17
C GLU A 142 13.49 -6.37 -27.30
N GLN A 143 14.05 -7.15 -26.41
CA GLN A 143 15.43 -7.59 -26.55
C GLN A 143 15.48 -8.71 -27.60
N GLY A 144 16.23 -8.49 -28.68
CA GLY A 144 16.51 -9.54 -29.65
C GLY A 144 16.99 -10.80 -28.92
N ARG A 145 16.68 -11.96 -29.48
CA ARG A 145 17.01 -13.27 -28.89
C ARG A 145 18.51 -13.35 -28.56
N LEU A 146 18.84 -13.21 -27.28
CA LEU A 146 20.21 -13.40 -26.80
C LEU A 146 20.56 -14.87 -26.95
N ARG A 147 21.69 -15.13 -27.65
CA ARG A 147 22.24 -16.48 -27.78
C ARG A 147 22.64 -17.01 -26.39
N ARG A 148 22.17 -18.17 -26.05
CA ARG A 148 22.57 -18.89 -24.84
C ARG A 148 23.63 -19.94 -25.21
N GLU A 149 24.40 -20.42 -24.25
CA GLU A 149 25.36 -21.52 -24.44
C GLU A 149 24.71 -22.71 -25.17
N ALA A 150 23.48 -23.06 -24.81
CA ALA A 150 22.72 -24.14 -25.46
C ALA A 150 22.41 -23.88 -26.96
N ASP A 151 22.50 -22.65 -27.42
CA ASP A 151 22.25 -22.26 -28.81
C ASP A 151 23.54 -22.22 -29.65
N LEU A 152 24.70 -22.46 -29.01
CA LEU A 152 26.02 -22.48 -29.69
C LEU A 152 26.27 -23.80 -30.39
N ARG A 153 26.95 -23.72 -31.52
CA ARG A 153 27.40 -24.92 -32.23
C ARG A 153 28.44 -25.66 -31.38
N GLY A 154 28.16 -26.89 -30.97
CA GLY A 154 29.02 -27.67 -30.07
C GLY A 154 28.79 -27.45 -28.59
N ALA A 155 27.69 -26.82 -28.19
CA ALA A 155 27.31 -26.66 -26.78
C ALA A 155 27.29 -27.99 -26.02
N LEU A 156 27.91 -28.02 -24.84
CA LEU A 156 27.93 -29.20 -23.99
C LEU A 156 26.55 -29.47 -23.40
N LYS A 157 26.09 -30.70 -23.43
CA LYS A 157 24.82 -31.10 -22.83
C LYS A 157 24.96 -31.08 -21.31
N ASN A 158 23.97 -30.50 -20.62
CA ASN A 158 23.93 -30.55 -19.17
C ASN A 158 23.73 -32.00 -18.71
N PRO A 159 24.69 -32.62 -17.97
CA PRO A 159 24.60 -34.00 -17.52
C PRO A 159 23.39 -34.25 -16.60
N ASN A 160 22.90 -33.21 -15.91
CA ASN A 160 21.77 -33.28 -14.99
C ASN A 160 20.44 -32.82 -15.62
N ALA A 161 20.40 -32.57 -16.94
CA ALA A 161 19.15 -32.21 -17.59
C ALA A 161 18.16 -33.36 -17.60
N PRO A 162 16.89 -33.17 -17.20
CA PRO A 162 15.90 -34.24 -17.28
C PRO A 162 15.76 -34.69 -18.74
N LYS A 163 15.84 -35.99 -18.99
CA LYS A 163 15.65 -36.59 -20.31
C LYS A 163 14.24 -36.19 -20.80
N LYS A 164 14.15 -35.33 -21.79
CA LYS A 164 12.87 -35.06 -22.47
C LYS A 164 12.39 -36.36 -23.11
N LYS A 165 11.34 -36.97 -22.55
CA LYS A 165 10.50 -37.91 -23.28
C LYS A 165 9.86 -37.15 -24.42
N GLY A 166 9.97 -37.65 -25.62
CA GLY A 166 9.60 -37.03 -26.88
C GLY A 166 8.23 -36.32 -26.81
N ALA A 167 8.24 -35.06 -27.12
CA ALA A 167 7.04 -34.31 -27.44
C ALA A 167 7.10 -34.00 -28.95
N GLU A 168 6.25 -34.66 -29.68
CA GLU A 168 5.89 -34.34 -31.06
C GLU A 168 5.37 -32.92 -31.11
N GLY A 169 5.66 -32.25 -32.22
CA GLY A 169 5.40 -30.86 -32.44
C GLY A 169 3.92 -30.47 -32.29
N ASP A 170 3.67 -29.55 -31.42
CA ASP A 170 2.40 -28.83 -31.41
C ASP A 170 2.59 -27.49 -32.16
N LYS A 171 1.95 -27.44 -33.31
CA LYS A 171 1.79 -26.23 -34.11
C LYS A 171 0.73 -25.40 -33.37
N SER A 172 1.15 -24.35 -32.71
CA SER A 172 0.23 -23.37 -32.15
C SER A 172 -0.53 -22.68 -33.29
N SER A 173 -1.80 -22.99 -33.36
CA SER A 173 -2.79 -22.27 -34.18
C SER A 173 -2.99 -20.87 -33.58
N ASP A 174 -2.80 -19.86 -34.42
CA ASP A 174 -3.23 -18.49 -34.18
C ASP A 174 -4.73 -18.48 -33.85
N LYS A 175 -5.07 -18.20 -32.61
CA LYS A 175 -6.42 -17.77 -32.24
C LYS A 175 -6.36 -16.26 -32.10
N GLU A 176 -6.87 -15.56 -33.13
CA GLU A 176 -7.38 -14.21 -32.98
C GLU A 176 -8.45 -14.22 -31.87
N GLY A 177 -8.01 -13.86 -30.67
CA GLY A 177 -8.86 -13.62 -29.51
C GLY A 177 -9.19 -12.15 -29.40
N ALA A 178 -10.48 -11.82 -29.36
CA ALA A 178 -11.04 -10.49 -29.19
C ALA A 178 -10.20 -9.62 -28.25
N LYS A 179 -9.82 -8.41 -28.72
CA LYS A 179 -9.18 -7.37 -27.92
C LYS A 179 -10.13 -6.94 -26.78
N ALA A 180 -10.09 -7.65 -25.67
CA ALA A 180 -10.55 -7.09 -24.40
C ALA A 180 -9.72 -5.82 -24.18
N LYS A 181 -10.38 -4.70 -23.87
CA LYS A 181 -9.70 -3.45 -23.47
C LYS A 181 -8.75 -3.78 -22.33
N GLU A 182 -7.46 -3.90 -22.61
CA GLU A 182 -6.45 -4.10 -21.58
C GLU A 182 -6.58 -2.99 -20.56
N LYS A 183 -6.84 -3.36 -19.30
CA LYS A 183 -6.83 -2.40 -18.21
C LYS A 183 -5.42 -1.78 -18.18
N PRO A 184 -5.32 -0.45 -18.03
CA PRO A 184 -4.02 0.20 -17.99
C PRO A 184 -3.18 -0.46 -16.88
N PHE A 185 -1.94 -0.80 -17.20
CA PHE A 185 -0.99 -1.42 -16.27
C PHE A 185 -0.76 -0.52 -15.07
N ASP A 186 -1.02 -1.03 -13.87
CA ASP A 186 -0.80 -0.31 -12.61
C ASP A 186 0.60 -0.59 -12.07
N TYR A 187 1.53 0.29 -12.42
CA TYR A 187 2.94 0.16 -12.02
C TYR A 187 3.14 0.14 -10.51
N GLN A 188 2.44 0.98 -9.76
CA GLN A 188 2.57 1.03 -8.30
C GLN A 188 2.09 -0.25 -7.64
N LEU A 189 0.95 -0.78 -8.09
CA LEU A 189 0.43 -2.06 -7.60
C LEU A 189 1.38 -3.22 -7.94
N ASP A 190 1.93 -3.25 -9.15
CA ASP A 190 2.92 -4.27 -9.54
C ASP A 190 4.16 -4.22 -8.65
N ARG A 191 4.67 -3.02 -8.35
CA ARG A 191 5.80 -2.84 -7.43
C ARG A 191 5.47 -3.33 -6.02
N ALA A 192 4.26 -3.06 -5.52
CA ALA A 192 3.81 -3.55 -4.21
C ALA A 192 3.75 -5.08 -4.17
N LEU A 193 3.19 -5.71 -5.19
CA LEU A 193 3.12 -7.17 -5.31
C LEU A 193 4.52 -7.81 -5.42
N GLY A 194 5.42 -7.17 -6.18
CA GLY A 194 6.82 -7.59 -6.28
C GLY A 194 7.53 -7.54 -4.92
N LEU A 195 7.30 -6.47 -4.14
CA LEU A 195 7.88 -6.31 -2.81
C LEU A 195 7.35 -7.36 -1.83
N ILE A 196 6.04 -7.63 -1.83
CA ILE A 196 5.44 -8.71 -1.01
C ILE A 196 6.06 -10.06 -1.33
N ARG A 197 6.23 -10.37 -2.62
CA ARG A 197 6.88 -11.64 -3.05
C ARG A 197 8.31 -11.71 -2.55
N GLY A 198 9.07 -10.61 -2.68
CA GLY A 198 10.45 -10.53 -2.18
C GLY A 198 10.55 -10.78 -0.68
N ILE A 199 9.71 -10.11 0.12
CA ILE A 199 9.66 -10.28 1.58
C ILE A 199 9.28 -11.72 1.94
N SER A 200 8.28 -12.29 1.28
CA SER A 200 7.83 -13.66 1.56
C SER A 200 8.91 -14.70 1.24
N LEU A 201 9.63 -14.54 0.12
CA LEU A 201 10.75 -15.41 -0.25
C LEU A 201 11.92 -15.29 0.73
N TYR A 202 12.22 -14.08 1.18
CA TYR A 202 13.26 -13.85 2.17
C TYR A 202 12.93 -14.52 3.51
N ASN A 203 11.71 -14.27 4.03
CA ASN A 203 11.26 -14.85 5.29
C ASN A 203 11.23 -16.38 5.26
N ALA A 204 10.79 -16.99 4.14
CA ALA A 204 10.80 -18.44 3.99
C ALA A 204 12.21 -19.06 4.02
N ARG A 205 13.25 -18.31 3.61
CA ARG A 205 14.65 -18.76 3.67
C ARG A 205 15.30 -18.58 5.03
N VAL A 206 14.87 -17.56 5.79
CA VAL A 206 15.42 -17.28 7.13
C VAL A 206 14.78 -18.17 8.19
N SER A 207 13.58 -18.70 7.93
CA SER A 207 12.86 -19.59 8.85
C SER A 207 13.24 -21.08 8.73
N ASN A 208 14.09 -21.43 7.75
CA ASN A 208 14.70 -22.74 7.56
C ASN A 208 16.16 -22.72 8.03
#